data_0a4b234964f32e6db07ff7e708166be4
#
_entry.id   0a4b234964f32e6db07ff7e708166be4
#
_cell.length_a   1.000
_cell.length_b   1.000
_cell.length_c   1.000
_cell.angle_alpha   90.00
_cell.angle_beta   90.00
_cell.angle_gamma   90.00
#
_symmetry.space_group_name_H-M   'P 1'
#
loop_
_entity.id
_entity.type
_entity.pdbx_description
1 polymer ?
#
loop_
_entity_poly.entity_id
_entity_poly.type
_entity_poly.pdbx_seq_one_letter_code
_entity_poly.pdbx_strand_id
1 'polypeptide(L)'
;PFCQSGMTIMGMTSGCPLHNLVPEWNDLVYTGNWEQAYNRLHKTNNFPEFTSRVCPALCEKACTCGHWGSPVSVRDNEHGVIETAYANGYAAPKPPKVRTGKKVAIIGSGPSGLAAADQLNQRGHEVTVYEREDRVGGLLMYGIPNMKLDKSIIDRKVNIMKEEGIHFVTGYDVGKDIKPAELYKKYDRVILCCGAKNPRDIKADGRDAKGIYFAVDYLTQNTKSLLNSNLTDGKFVSAKGKNVVIIGGGDTGNDCVGTAIRQGAKSVTQLEMMPCPPTERAANN
;
A
#
# COMPACT_ATOMS: atom_id res chain seq x y z
N PRO A 1 24.73 6.77 3.53
CA PRO A 1 24.60 5.77 2.47
C PRO A 1 23.60 6.21 1.42
N PHE A 2 23.79 5.80 0.16
CA PHE A 2 22.90 6.19 -0.94
C PHE A 2 21.46 5.72 -0.76
N CYS A 3 21.24 4.59 -0.09
CA CYS A 3 19.90 4.07 0.25
C CYS A 3 19.09 5.04 1.14
N GLN A 4 19.72 5.99 1.80
CA GLN A 4 19.09 7.00 2.64
C GLN A 4 19.17 8.42 2.04
N SER A 5 19.77 8.58 0.86
CA SER A 5 20.11 9.91 0.35
C SER A 5 18.86 10.73 -0.01
N GLY A 6 17.82 10.11 -0.53
CA GLY A 6 16.65 10.83 -1.05
C GLY A 6 16.98 11.83 -2.16
N MET A 7 18.20 11.76 -2.72
CA MET A 7 18.66 12.67 -3.77
C MET A 7 17.88 12.45 -5.07
N THR A 8 17.58 13.53 -5.75
CA THR A 8 16.99 13.46 -7.09
C THR A 8 18.09 13.41 -8.14
N ILE A 9 18.15 12.31 -8.88
CA ILE A 9 19.08 12.12 -9.99
C ILE A 9 18.27 11.98 -11.28
N MET A 10 18.50 12.84 -12.26
CA MET A 10 17.73 12.88 -13.53
C MET A 10 16.21 12.90 -13.33
N GLY A 11 15.72 13.67 -12.33
CA GLY A 11 14.30 13.78 -12.01
C GLY A 11 13.71 12.61 -11.24
N MET A 12 14.50 11.60 -10.87
CA MET A 12 14.07 10.44 -10.08
C MET A 12 14.71 10.47 -8.68
N THR A 13 13.92 10.13 -7.67
CA THR A 13 14.45 9.99 -6.31
C THR A 13 15.33 8.74 -6.23
N SER A 14 16.57 8.91 -5.79
CA SER A 14 17.50 7.83 -5.49
C SER A 14 17.41 7.48 -4.01
N GLY A 15 17.32 6.18 -3.71
CA GLY A 15 17.20 5.70 -2.35
C GLY A 15 15.77 5.72 -1.80
N CYS A 16 15.64 5.54 -0.49
CA CYS A 16 14.35 5.48 0.19
C CYS A 16 13.73 6.88 0.36
N PRO A 17 12.51 7.16 -0.17
CA PRO A 17 11.85 8.47 0.01
C PRO A 17 11.48 8.77 1.47
N LEU A 18 11.40 7.75 2.33
CA LEU A 18 11.16 7.90 3.76
C LEU A 18 12.46 8.12 4.56
N HIS A 19 13.62 8.13 3.91
CA HIS A 19 14.92 8.13 4.58
C HIS A 19 15.04 7.02 5.64
N ASN A 20 14.54 5.81 5.30
CA ASN A 20 14.52 4.67 6.21
C ASN A 20 15.94 4.32 6.68
N LEU A 21 16.07 4.06 7.98
CA LEU A 21 17.35 3.88 8.68
C LEU A 21 17.94 2.48 8.43
N VAL A 22 18.04 2.10 7.15
CA VAL A 22 18.39 0.75 6.70
C VAL A 22 19.69 0.21 7.31
N PRO A 23 20.84 0.92 7.32
CA PRO A 23 22.06 0.38 7.90
C PRO A 23 21.94 0.08 9.38
N GLU A 24 21.19 0.91 10.12
CA GLU A 24 21.08 0.81 11.57
C GLU A 24 20.25 -0.39 12.00
N TRP A 25 19.05 -0.57 11.41
CA TRP A 25 18.26 -1.75 11.77
C TRP A 25 18.81 -3.05 11.17
N ASN A 26 19.56 -3.00 10.06
CA ASN A 26 20.30 -4.16 9.55
C ASN A 26 21.42 -4.59 10.50
N ASP A 27 22.15 -3.66 11.10
CA ASP A 27 23.17 -3.96 12.10
C ASP A 27 22.55 -4.61 13.35
N LEU A 28 21.38 -4.11 13.77
CA LEU A 28 20.64 -4.71 14.87
C LEU A 28 20.16 -6.13 14.57
N VAL A 29 19.74 -6.40 13.32
CA VAL A 29 19.42 -7.78 12.88
C VAL A 29 20.65 -8.67 12.91
N TYR A 30 21.78 -8.17 12.39
CA TYR A 30 23.05 -8.91 12.37
C TYR A 30 23.52 -9.32 13.78
N THR A 31 23.32 -8.45 14.73
CA THR A 31 23.67 -8.70 16.16
C THR A 31 22.58 -9.45 16.94
N GLY A 32 21.48 -9.87 16.29
CA GLY A 32 20.39 -10.62 16.91
C GLY A 32 19.40 -9.79 17.74
N ASN A 33 19.50 -8.45 17.69
CA ASN A 33 18.66 -7.54 18.48
C ASN A 33 17.34 -7.21 17.74
N TRP A 34 16.52 -8.21 17.49
CA TRP A 34 15.30 -8.12 16.67
C TRP A 34 14.26 -7.11 17.16
N GLU A 35 14.04 -7.01 18.48
CA GLU A 35 13.12 -6.04 19.04
C GLU A 35 13.59 -4.60 18.78
N GLN A 36 14.88 -4.33 18.96
CA GLN A 36 15.45 -3.03 18.68
C GLN A 36 15.45 -2.72 17.18
N ALA A 37 15.69 -3.72 16.33
CA ALA A 37 15.60 -3.61 14.88
C ALA A 37 14.19 -3.19 14.47
N TYR A 38 13.15 -3.82 15.01
CA TYR A 38 11.75 -3.43 14.80
C TYR A 38 11.48 -1.99 15.25
N ASN A 39 11.89 -1.63 16.46
CA ASN A 39 11.69 -0.28 16.99
C ASN A 39 12.43 0.77 16.14
N ARG A 40 13.61 0.43 15.61
CA ARG A 40 14.39 1.32 14.75
C ARG A 40 13.78 1.47 13.36
N LEU A 41 13.33 0.37 12.75
CA LEU A 41 12.61 0.36 11.48
C LEU A 41 11.32 1.17 11.57
N HIS A 42 10.54 0.97 12.64
CA HIS A 42 9.24 1.62 12.83
C HIS A 42 9.35 3.14 13.09
N LYS A 43 10.55 3.66 13.35
CA LYS A 43 10.77 5.08 13.58
C LYS A 43 10.51 5.94 12.33
N THR A 44 10.82 5.40 11.15
CA THR A 44 10.65 6.06 9.86
C THR A 44 9.62 5.39 8.96
N ASN A 45 9.27 4.12 9.22
CA ASN A 45 8.29 3.37 8.45
C ASN A 45 7.14 2.89 9.35
N ASN A 46 5.96 3.47 9.17
CA ASN A 46 4.76 3.09 9.93
C ASN A 46 4.25 1.68 9.58
N PHE A 47 4.54 1.19 8.37
CA PHE A 47 3.93 -0.02 7.83
C PHE A 47 4.95 -0.93 7.13
N PRO A 48 5.94 -1.47 7.85
CA PRO A 48 6.87 -2.44 7.28
C PRO A 48 6.17 -3.67 6.70
N GLU A 49 5.03 -4.06 7.27
CA GLU A 49 4.20 -5.14 6.78
C GLU A 49 3.66 -4.91 5.36
N PHE A 50 3.44 -3.66 4.95
CA PHE A 50 3.00 -3.32 3.60
C PHE A 50 4.19 -3.06 2.69
N THR A 51 5.14 -2.24 3.12
CA THR A 51 6.29 -1.85 2.29
C THR A 51 7.18 -3.03 1.95
N SER A 52 7.39 -3.96 2.88
CA SER A 52 8.16 -5.19 2.61
C SER A 52 7.53 -6.09 1.52
N ARG A 53 6.24 -5.91 1.23
CA ARG A 53 5.52 -6.71 0.21
C ARG A 53 5.31 -5.99 -1.10
N VAL A 54 5.08 -4.67 -1.07
CA VAL A 54 4.63 -3.93 -2.26
C VAL A 54 5.47 -2.73 -2.64
N CYS A 55 6.50 -2.37 -1.85
CA CYS A 55 7.40 -1.27 -2.18
C CYS A 55 8.27 -1.64 -3.40
N PRO A 56 8.49 -0.71 -4.36
CA PRO A 56 9.39 -0.93 -5.49
C PRO A 56 10.89 -0.99 -5.10
N ALA A 57 11.20 -0.85 -3.82
CA ALA A 57 12.56 -0.99 -3.24
C ALA A 57 13.62 -0.10 -3.92
N LEU A 58 13.32 1.21 -4.04
CA LEU A 58 14.29 2.18 -4.58
C LEU A 58 15.61 2.20 -3.80
N CYS A 59 15.58 1.82 -2.51
CA CYS A 59 16.77 1.63 -1.68
C CYS A 59 17.70 0.53 -2.20
N GLU A 60 17.16 -0.56 -2.76
CA GLU A 60 17.95 -1.65 -3.36
C GLU A 60 18.58 -1.19 -4.66
N LYS A 61 17.83 -0.47 -5.51
CA LYS A 61 18.37 0.13 -6.74
C LYS A 61 19.49 1.13 -6.49
N ALA A 62 19.43 1.85 -5.37
CA ALA A 62 20.45 2.82 -4.96
C ALA A 62 21.59 2.21 -4.16
N CYS A 63 21.56 0.91 -3.90
CA CYS A 63 22.57 0.25 -3.07
C CYS A 63 23.91 0.13 -3.81
N THR A 64 24.95 0.74 -3.22
CA THR A 64 26.31 0.71 -3.81
C THR A 64 26.94 -0.68 -3.80
N CYS A 65 26.45 -1.61 -2.97
CA CYS A 65 26.88 -3.01 -3.02
C CYS A 65 26.58 -3.66 -4.39
N GLY A 66 25.57 -3.17 -5.12
CA GLY A 66 25.25 -3.61 -6.47
C GLY A 66 26.34 -3.35 -7.52
N HIS A 67 27.35 -2.51 -7.22
CA HIS A 67 28.51 -2.31 -8.10
C HIS A 67 29.55 -3.43 -7.99
N TRP A 68 29.53 -4.19 -6.90
CA TRP A 68 30.55 -5.22 -6.59
C TRP A 68 29.94 -6.63 -6.49
N GLY A 69 28.62 -6.71 -6.44
CA GLY A 69 27.88 -7.95 -6.28
C GLY A 69 26.38 -7.69 -6.32
N SER A 70 25.63 -8.31 -5.43
CA SER A 70 24.19 -8.05 -5.30
C SER A 70 23.91 -6.91 -4.33
N PRO A 71 22.90 -6.08 -4.60
CA PRO A 71 22.40 -5.11 -3.62
C PRO A 71 21.90 -5.81 -2.37
N VAL A 72 21.92 -5.12 -1.24
CA VAL A 72 21.32 -5.63 0.00
C VAL A 72 19.82 -5.80 -0.21
N SER A 73 19.28 -6.99 0.11
CA SER A 73 17.84 -7.32 0.03
C SER A 73 17.06 -6.61 1.14
N VAL A 74 16.98 -5.28 1.06
CA VAL A 74 16.40 -4.42 2.10
C VAL A 74 14.95 -4.80 2.38
N ARG A 75 14.18 -5.07 1.33
CA ARG A 75 12.77 -5.42 1.44
C ARG A 75 12.56 -6.76 2.15
N ASP A 76 13.37 -7.76 1.85
CA ASP A 76 13.29 -9.07 2.50
C ASP A 76 13.74 -9.00 3.96
N ASN A 77 14.76 -8.21 4.26
CA ASN A 77 15.19 -7.95 5.62
C ASN A 77 14.08 -7.22 6.43
N GLU A 78 13.46 -6.20 5.83
CA GLU A 78 12.30 -5.49 6.40
C GLU A 78 11.15 -6.47 6.70
N HIS A 79 10.89 -7.40 5.77
CA HIS A 79 9.90 -8.46 5.94
C HIS A 79 10.26 -9.39 7.11
N GLY A 80 11.52 -9.82 7.20
CA GLY A 80 12.01 -10.63 8.31
C GLY A 80 11.83 -9.94 9.65
N VAL A 81 12.17 -8.64 9.74
CA VAL A 81 12.02 -7.85 10.98
C VAL A 81 10.57 -7.76 11.41
N ILE A 82 9.64 -7.43 10.49
CA ILE A 82 8.24 -7.22 10.88
C ILE A 82 7.55 -8.54 11.23
N GLU A 83 7.79 -9.63 10.49
CA GLU A 83 7.18 -10.92 10.83
C GLU A 83 7.74 -11.49 12.14
N THR A 84 9.04 -11.30 12.40
CA THR A 84 9.64 -11.64 13.70
C THR A 84 9.01 -10.82 14.82
N ALA A 85 8.74 -9.52 14.58
CA ALA A 85 8.10 -8.67 15.57
C ALA A 85 6.68 -9.14 15.93
N TYR A 86 5.89 -9.55 14.94
CA TYR A 86 4.57 -10.13 15.19
C TYR A 86 4.67 -11.48 15.91
N ALA A 87 5.57 -12.36 15.49
CA ALA A 87 5.74 -13.69 16.08
C ALA A 87 6.17 -13.64 17.57
N ASN A 88 6.95 -12.63 17.94
CA ASN A 88 7.46 -12.47 19.31
C ASN A 88 6.69 -11.42 20.14
N GLY A 89 5.61 -10.85 19.61
CA GLY A 89 4.79 -9.88 20.33
C GLY A 89 5.40 -8.47 20.44
N TYR A 90 6.48 -8.16 19.73
CA TYR A 90 7.08 -6.81 19.73
C TYR A 90 6.18 -5.78 19.05
N ALA A 91 5.38 -6.23 18.07
CA ALA A 91 4.37 -5.45 17.38
C ALA A 91 3.01 -5.39 18.11
N ALA A 92 2.99 -5.60 19.42
CA ALA A 92 1.78 -5.46 20.23
C ALA A 92 1.29 -4.00 20.25
N PRO A 93 -0.03 -3.77 20.46
CA PRO A 93 -0.60 -2.43 20.58
C PRO A 93 0.09 -1.60 21.66
N LYS A 94 0.42 -0.36 21.34
CA LYS A 94 1.08 0.60 22.25
C LYS A 94 0.25 1.90 22.34
N PRO A 95 -0.89 1.87 23.06
CA PRO A 95 -1.72 3.06 23.19
C PRO A 95 -0.93 4.19 23.88
N PRO A 96 -1.14 5.46 23.48
CA PRO A 96 -0.44 6.59 24.08
C PRO A 96 -0.81 6.73 25.55
N LYS A 97 0.21 6.94 26.40
CA LYS A 97 0.06 7.05 27.87
C LYS A 97 -0.72 8.31 28.27
N VAL A 98 -0.65 9.37 27.47
CA VAL A 98 -1.29 10.65 27.73
C VAL A 98 -2.07 11.08 26.50
N ARG A 99 -3.33 11.46 26.69
CA ARG A 99 -4.19 12.05 25.66
C ARG A 99 -4.14 13.57 25.74
N THR A 100 -4.05 14.22 24.58
CA THR A 100 -3.98 15.69 24.49
C THR A 100 -5.37 16.35 24.56
N GLY A 101 -6.45 15.57 24.45
CA GLY A 101 -7.82 16.08 24.31
C GLY A 101 -8.12 16.69 22.93
N LYS A 102 -7.15 16.71 22.01
CA LYS A 102 -7.34 17.21 20.64
C LYS A 102 -7.93 16.13 19.76
N LYS A 103 -8.97 16.49 18.99
CA LYS A 103 -9.70 15.60 18.09
C LYS A 103 -9.34 15.88 16.65
N VAL A 104 -8.94 14.85 15.91
CA VAL A 104 -8.55 14.97 14.49
C VAL A 104 -9.38 14.01 13.65
N ALA A 105 -10.01 14.53 12.60
CA ALA A 105 -10.65 13.72 11.57
C ALA A 105 -9.69 13.53 10.39
N ILE A 106 -9.59 12.30 9.89
CA ILE A 106 -8.84 11.96 8.67
C ILE A 106 -9.83 11.42 7.64
N ILE A 107 -9.80 11.97 6.44
CA ILE A 107 -10.70 11.59 5.36
C ILE A 107 -9.95 10.70 4.37
N GLY A 108 -10.29 9.42 4.39
CA GLY A 108 -9.65 8.36 3.62
C GLY A 108 -8.70 7.50 4.45
N SER A 109 -8.82 6.19 4.29
CA SER A 109 -8.03 5.17 5.00
C SER A 109 -6.96 4.50 4.12
N GLY A 110 -6.57 5.14 3.02
CA GLY A 110 -5.42 4.70 2.25
C GLY A 110 -4.11 4.84 3.04
N PRO A 111 -2.95 4.46 2.46
CA PRO A 111 -1.66 4.49 3.16
C PRO A 111 -1.35 5.83 3.85
N SER A 112 -1.65 6.95 3.19
CA SER A 112 -1.42 8.28 3.75
C SER A 112 -2.32 8.57 4.95
N GLY A 113 -3.59 8.18 4.88
CA GLY A 113 -4.54 8.36 5.99
C GLY A 113 -4.18 7.49 7.19
N LEU A 114 -3.81 6.24 6.94
CA LEU A 114 -3.35 5.33 8.00
C LEU A 114 -2.07 5.85 8.66
N ALA A 115 -1.08 6.35 7.87
CA ALA A 115 0.16 6.90 8.43
C ALA A 115 -0.09 8.15 9.27
N ALA A 116 -0.95 9.06 8.79
CA ALA A 116 -1.36 10.23 9.55
C ALA A 116 -2.07 9.84 10.86
N ALA A 117 -2.96 8.83 10.80
CA ALA A 117 -3.69 8.33 11.96
C ALA A 117 -2.73 7.75 13.01
N ASP A 118 -1.82 6.88 12.59
CA ASP A 118 -0.82 6.26 13.45
C ASP A 118 0.05 7.33 14.14
N GLN A 119 0.63 8.24 13.37
CA GLN A 119 1.51 9.29 13.88
C GLN A 119 0.81 10.27 14.83
N LEU A 120 -0.44 10.63 14.57
CA LEU A 120 -1.22 11.52 15.43
C LEU A 120 -1.68 10.83 16.70
N ASN A 121 -2.10 9.56 16.60
CA ASN A 121 -2.47 8.77 17.75
C ASN A 121 -1.30 8.55 18.70
N GLN A 122 -0.11 8.21 18.19
CA GLN A 122 1.11 8.07 18.99
C GLN A 122 1.46 9.36 19.77
N ARG A 123 1.10 10.53 19.23
CA ARG A 123 1.25 11.83 19.89
C ARG A 123 0.14 12.15 20.89
N GLY A 124 -0.80 11.23 21.09
CA GLY A 124 -1.87 11.35 22.08
C GLY A 124 -3.13 12.04 21.58
N HIS A 125 -3.25 12.35 20.29
CA HIS A 125 -4.50 12.92 19.75
C HIS A 125 -5.58 11.86 19.62
N GLU A 126 -6.85 12.27 19.76
CA GLU A 126 -8.00 11.42 19.45
C GLU A 126 -8.24 11.44 17.94
N VAL A 127 -8.08 10.29 17.28
CA VAL A 127 -8.11 10.21 15.82
C VAL A 127 -9.33 9.40 15.36
N THR A 128 -10.09 9.97 14.43
CA THR A 128 -11.16 9.28 13.71
C THR A 128 -10.86 9.30 12.22
N VAL A 129 -10.84 8.12 11.59
CA VAL A 129 -10.64 7.95 10.16
C VAL A 129 -11.97 7.62 9.50
N TYR A 130 -12.42 8.47 8.57
CA TYR A 130 -13.60 8.23 7.75
C TYR A 130 -13.20 7.58 6.43
N GLU A 131 -13.83 6.47 6.09
CA GLU A 131 -13.61 5.73 4.86
C GLU A 131 -14.94 5.47 4.16
N ARG A 132 -15.01 5.79 2.88
CA ARG A 132 -16.24 5.59 2.09
C ARG A 132 -16.49 4.14 1.72
N GLU A 133 -15.43 3.34 1.63
CA GLU A 133 -15.54 1.92 1.36
C GLU A 133 -15.95 1.14 2.62
N ASP A 134 -16.39 -0.09 2.43
CA ASP A 134 -16.80 -0.99 3.51
C ASP A 134 -15.63 -1.52 4.34
N ARG A 135 -14.38 -1.38 3.83
CA ARG A 135 -13.15 -1.81 4.50
C ARG A 135 -12.08 -0.74 4.45
N VAL A 136 -11.27 -0.72 5.50
CA VAL A 136 -10.10 0.16 5.64
C VAL A 136 -8.96 -0.31 4.73
N GLY A 137 -8.15 0.62 4.21
CA GLY A 137 -6.92 0.31 3.49
C GLY A 137 -6.80 0.97 2.11
N GLY A 138 -7.90 1.51 1.57
CA GLY A 138 -7.89 2.17 0.25
C GLY A 138 -7.36 1.24 -0.84
N LEU A 139 -6.34 1.66 -1.60
CA LEU A 139 -5.75 0.84 -2.67
C LEU A 139 -5.02 -0.41 -2.15
N LEU A 140 -4.52 -0.43 -0.91
CA LEU A 140 -3.97 -1.66 -0.31
C LEU A 140 -5.05 -2.75 -0.24
N MET A 141 -6.27 -2.37 0.14
CA MET A 141 -7.40 -3.29 0.24
C MET A 141 -7.93 -3.69 -1.14
N TYR A 142 -8.23 -2.71 -2.01
CA TYR A 142 -9.01 -2.95 -3.21
C TYR A 142 -8.27 -2.74 -4.54
N GLY A 143 -7.13 -2.05 -4.54
CA GLY A 143 -6.32 -1.83 -5.75
C GLY A 143 -5.24 -2.88 -5.98
N ILE A 144 -4.70 -3.47 -4.91
CA ILE A 144 -3.66 -4.50 -4.97
C ILE A 144 -4.31 -5.86 -4.78
N PRO A 145 -4.13 -6.84 -5.69
CA PRO A 145 -4.74 -8.16 -5.56
C PRO A 145 -4.12 -9.00 -4.42
N ASN A 146 -4.88 -9.97 -3.90
CA ASN A 146 -4.46 -10.83 -2.79
C ASN A 146 -3.17 -11.60 -3.08
N MET A 147 -2.89 -11.95 -4.33
CA MET A 147 -1.64 -12.62 -4.73
C MET A 147 -0.37 -11.81 -4.41
N LYS A 148 -0.52 -10.49 -4.28
CA LYS A 148 0.59 -9.55 -4.01
C LYS A 148 0.56 -9.05 -2.56
N LEU A 149 -0.64 -8.85 -2.00
CA LEU A 149 -0.85 -8.44 -0.62
C LEU A 149 -2.09 -9.12 -0.05
N ASP A 150 -1.89 -10.09 0.80
CA ASP A 150 -2.98 -10.75 1.53
C ASP A 150 -3.68 -9.75 2.45
N LYS A 151 -5.01 -9.76 2.46
CA LYS A 151 -5.80 -8.76 3.20
C LYS A 151 -5.76 -8.97 4.71
N SER A 152 -5.45 -10.18 5.17
CA SER A 152 -5.22 -10.46 6.58
C SER A 152 -4.07 -9.62 7.17
N ILE A 153 -3.07 -9.26 6.35
CA ILE A 153 -1.97 -8.38 6.75
C ILE A 153 -2.46 -6.97 7.05
N ILE A 154 -3.43 -6.49 6.25
CA ILE A 154 -4.05 -5.18 6.48
C ILE A 154 -4.89 -5.23 7.75
N ASP A 155 -5.74 -6.25 7.88
CA ASP A 155 -6.62 -6.44 9.03
C ASP A 155 -5.81 -6.56 10.33
N ARG A 156 -4.70 -7.29 10.32
CA ARG A 156 -3.76 -7.43 11.43
C ARG A 156 -3.28 -6.06 11.93
N LYS A 157 -2.80 -5.20 11.03
CA LYS A 157 -2.32 -3.85 11.40
C LYS A 157 -3.46 -2.93 11.84
N VAL A 158 -4.57 -2.94 11.11
CA VAL A 158 -5.74 -2.10 11.45
C VAL A 158 -6.29 -2.47 12.83
N ASN A 159 -6.28 -3.74 13.22
CA ASN A 159 -6.71 -4.17 14.54
C ASN A 159 -5.80 -3.62 15.64
N ILE A 160 -4.48 -3.66 15.46
CA ILE A 160 -3.54 -3.00 16.38
C ILE A 160 -3.86 -1.51 16.50
N MET A 161 -4.06 -0.81 15.39
CA MET A 161 -4.40 0.62 15.40
C MET A 161 -5.71 0.91 16.15
N LYS A 162 -6.72 0.01 16.04
CA LYS A 162 -7.96 0.10 16.81
C LYS A 162 -7.71 -0.07 18.32
N GLU A 163 -6.93 -1.05 18.70
CA GLU A 163 -6.55 -1.31 20.09
C GLU A 163 -5.73 -0.16 20.69
N GLU A 164 -4.98 0.55 19.87
CA GLU A 164 -4.29 1.80 20.25
C GLU A 164 -5.21 3.01 20.39
N GLY A 165 -6.48 2.88 20.00
CA GLY A 165 -7.53 3.88 20.20
C GLY A 165 -7.83 4.75 18.97
N ILE A 166 -7.47 4.31 17.77
CA ILE A 166 -7.90 4.95 16.52
C ILE A 166 -9.29 4.44 16.15
N HIS A 167 -10.21 5.38 15.89
CA HIS A 167 -11.58 5.07 15.47
C HIS A 167 -11.70 5.07 13.95
N PHE A 168 -12.21 3.97 13.39
CA PHE A 168 -12.50 3.85 11.96
C PHE A 168 -14.01 3.85 11.73
N VAL A 169 -14.47 4.71 10.81
CA VAL A 169 -15.86 4.83 10.39
C VAL A 169 -15.90 4.52 8.89
N THR A 170 -16.34 3.30 8.54
CA THR A 170 -16.43 2.82 7.17
C THR A 170 -17.83 3.00 6.59
N GLY A 171 -17.95 3.00 5.26
CA GLY A 171 -19.23 3.23 4.58
C GLY A 171 -19.72 4.68 4.63
N TYR A 172 -18.83 5.63 4.92
CA TYR A 172 -19.15 7.06 5.02
C TYR A 172 -18.37 7.88 4.00
N ASP A 173 -19.08 8.41 3.02
CA ASP A 173 -18.53 9.31 1.99
C ASP A 173 -18.67 10.77 2.46
N VAL A 174 -17.55 11.36 2.85
CA VAL A 174 -17.52 12.75 3.31
C VAL A 174 -17.78 13.70 2.14
N GLY A 175 -18.74 14.58 2.34
CA GLY A 175 -19.29 15.45 1.30
C GLY A 175 -20.63 14.96 0.77
N LYS A 176 -20.96 13.69 0.95
CA LYS A 176 -22.24 13.08 0.59
C LYS A 176 -23.04 12.70 1.84
N ASP A 177 -22.48 11.84 2.67
CA ASP A 177 -23.17 11.29 3.87
C ASP A 177 -22.98 12.18 5.10
N ILE A 178 -21.87 12.91 5.17
CA ILE A 178 -21.59 13.91 6.21
C ILE A 178 -21.07 15.20 5.57
N LYS A 179 -21.62 16.33 5.98
CA LYS A 179 -21.19 17.64 5.46
C LYS A 179 -19.83 18.04 6.07
N PRO A 180 -18.90 18.57 5.29
CA PRO A 180 -17.62 19.06 5.82
C PRO A 180 -17.76 20.02 7.00
N ALA A 181 -18.77 20.89 6.99
CA ALA A 181 -19.06 21.83 8.08
C ALA A 181 -19.34 21.14 9.42
N GLU A 182 -19.88 19.92 9.42
CA GLU A 182 -20.14 19.15 10.64
C GLU A 182 -18.83 18.60 11.23
N LEU A 183 -17.88 18.23 10.36
CA LEU A 183 -16.56 17.80 10.81
C LEU A 183 -15.79 18.95 11.47
N TYR A 184 -15.84 20.16 10.90
CA TYR A 184 -15.20 21.34 11.50
C TYR A 184 -15.78 21.75 12.85
N LYS A 185 -17.04 21.39 13.14
CA LYS A 185 -17.65 21.61 14.46
C LYS A 185 -17.22 20.56 15.48
N LYS A 186 -16.96 19.33 15.02
CA LYS A 186 -16.69 18.17 15.88
C LYS A 186 -15.21 17.95 16.17
N TYR A 187 -14.34 18.37 15.26
CA TYR A 187 -12.90 18.11 15.31
C TYR A 187 -12.08 19.40 15.31
N ASP A 188 -10.97 19.39 16.04
CA ASP A 188 -10.02 20.52 16.05
C ASP A 188 -9.31 20.69 14.69
N ARG A 189 -9.09 19.58 13.98
CA ARG A 189 -8.47 19.56 12.64
C ARG A 189 -9.06 18.47 11.77
N VAL A 190 -9.06 18.71 10.46
CA VAL A 190 -9.46 17.76 9.43
C VAL A 190 -8.31 17.61 8.43
N ILE A 191 -7.93 16.38 8.13
CA ILE A 191 -6.85 16.06 7.19
C ILE A 191 -7.46 15.28 6.02
N LEU A 192 -7.19 15.75 4.79
CA LEU A 192 -7.66 15.11 3.58
C LEU A 192 -6.62 14.13 3.03
N CYS A 193 -6.96 12.85 3.03
CA CYS A 193 -6.15 11.74 2.52
C CYS A 193 -6.93 10.92 1.47
N CYS A 194 -7.66 11.62 0.60
CA CYS A 194 -8.66 11.04 -0.32
C CYS A 194 -8.06 10.28 -1.51
N GLY A 195 -6.73 10.34 -1.69
CA GLY A 195 -6.04 9.77 -2.84
C GLY A 195 -6.37 10.47 -4.16
N ALA A 196 -5.96 9.86 -5.28
CA ALA A 196 -6.25 10.33 -6.63
C ALA A 196 -7.07 9.27 -7.36
N LYS A 197 -8.35 9.57 -7.64
CA LYS A 197 -9.28 8.59 -8.23
C LYS A 197 -9.65 8.85 -9.67
N ASN A 198 -9.33 10.03 -10.23
CA ASN A 198 -9.54 10.27 -11.64
C ASN A 198 -8.52 9.48 -12.45
N PRO A 199 -8.93 8.43 -13.18
CA PRO A 199 -8.01 7.65 -13.98
C PRO A 199 -7.52 8.47 -15.17
N ARG A 200 -6.29 8.19 -15.60
CA ARG A 200 -5.86 8.61 -16.93
C ARG A 200 -6.59 7.76 -17.95
N ASP A 201 -7.14 8.39 -18.97
CA ASP A 201 -7.85 7.70 -20.02
C ASP A 201 -7.14 7.86 -21.37
N ILE A 202 -7.31 6.86 -22.24
CA ILE A 202 -6.79 6.89 -23.60
C ILE A 202 -7.85 7.52 -24.53
N LYS A 203 -7.41 8.43 -25.39
CA LYS A 203 -8.25 8.97 -26.46
C LYS A 203 -8.05 8.10 -27.70
N ALA A 204 -9.00 7.20 -27.94
CA ALA A 204 -8.99 6.30 -29.09
C ALA A 204 -10.43 6.05 -29.56
N ASP A 205 -10.59 5.77 -30.84
CA ASP A 205 -11.88 5.40 -31.42
C ASP A 205 -12.38 4.11 -30.75
N GLY A 206 -13.67 4.06 -30.40
CA GLY A 206 -14.29 2.94 -29.75
C GLY A 206 -13.99 2.82 -28.23
N ARG A 207 -13.45 3.86 -27.57
CA ARG A 207 -13.18 3.86 -26.13
C ARG A 207 -14.42 3.58 -25.27
N ASP A 208 -15.59 3.92 -25.76
CA ASP A 208 -16.91 3.72 -25.13
C ASP A 208 -17.49 2.32 -25.38
N ALA A 209 -16.80 1.45 -26.10
CA ALA A 209 -17.25 0.11 -26.38
C ALA A 209 -17.39 -0.74 -25.08
N LYS A 210 -18.35 -1.65 -25.09
CA LYS A 210 -18.56 -2.59 -23.98
C LYS A 210 -17.35 -3.49 -23.78
N GLY A 211 -16.98 -3.72 -22.53
CA GLY A 211 -15.86 -4.60 -22.18
C GLY A 211 -14.54 -3.87 -21.93
N ILE A 212 -14.55 -2.52 -21.99
CA ILE A 212 -13.40 -1.70 -21.66
C ILE A 212 -13.58 -1.12 -20.26
N TYR A 213 -12.64 -1.42 -19.37
CA TYR A 213 -12.70 -1.08 -17.95
C TYR A 213 -11.42 -0.35 -17.53
N PHE A 214 -11.53 0.51 -16.54
CA PHE A 214 -10.35 0.99 -15.83
C PHE A 214 -9.76 -0.12 -14.94
N ALA A 215 -8.44 -0.19 -14.88
CA ALA A 215 -7.73 -1.21 -14.14
C ALA A 215 -8.15 -1.29 -12.66
N VAL A 216 -8.26 -0.13 -11.99
CA VAL A 216 -8.63 -0.08 -10.56
C VAL A 216 -10.08 -0.55 -10.36
N ASP A 217 -10.99 -0.26 -11.28
CA ASP A 217 -12.38 -0.74 -11.18
C ASP A 217 -12.46 -2.26 -11.34
N TYR A 218 -11.70 -2.81 -12.29
CA TYR A 218 -11.59 -4.25 -12.49
C TYR A 218 -11.02 -4.96 -11.24
N LEU A 219 -9.92 -4.46 -10.69
CA LEU A 219 -9.28 -5.01 -9.50
C LEU A 219 -10.15 -4.88 -8.24
N THR A 220 -10.82 -3.72 -8.09
CA THR A 220 -11.72 -3.47 -6.96
C THR A 220 -12.90 -4.44 -6.96
N GLN A 221 -13.58 -4.60 -8.10
CA GLN A 221 -14.72 -5.52 -8.23
C GLN A 221 -14.30 -6.96 -7.94
N ASN A 222 -13.19 -7.39 -8.51
CA ASN A 222 -12.66 -8.73 -8.26
C ASN A 222 -12.35 -8.96 -6.78
N THR A 223 -11.65 -8.03 -6.13
CA THR A 223 -11.26 -8.17 -4.72
C THR A 223 -12.49 -8.11 -3.81
N LYS A 224 -13.45 -7.22 -4.06
CA LYS A 224 -14.71 -7.17 -3.29
C LYS A 224 -15.49 -8.45 -3.38
N SER A 225 -15.69 -8.98 -4.59
CA SER A 225 -16.39 -10.25 -4.80
C SER A 225 -15.65 -11.41 -4.15
N LEU A 226 -14.31 -11.45 -4.26
CA LEU A 226 -13.49 -12.46 -3.58
C LEU A 226 -13.70 -12.45 -2.06
N LEU A 227 -13.59 -11.29 -1.44
CA LEU A 227 -13.69 -11.14 0.02
C LEU A 227 -15.12 -11.33 0.55
N ASN A 228 -16.14 -10.99 -0.22
CA ASN A 228 -17.52 -11.05 0.21
C ASN A 228 -18.19 -12.41 -0.04
N SER A 229 -17.78 -13.11 -1.11
CA SER A 229 -18.49 -14.28 -1.58
C SER A 229 -17.61 -15.37 -2.16
N ASN A 230 -16.30 -15.24 -2.11
CA ASN A 230 -15.38 -16.14 -2.81
C ASN A 230 -15.70 -16.24 -4.32
N LEU A 231 -16.02 -15.09 -4.95
CA LEU A 231 -16.38 -14.95 -6.37
C LEU A 231 -17.69 -15.64 -6.78
N THR A 232 -18.58 -15.95 -5.85
CA THR A 232 -19.86 -16.63 -6.17
C THR A 232 -21.00 -15.65 -6.43
N ASP A 233 -20.87 -14.36 -6.08
CA ASP A 233 -21.92 -13.35 -6.21
C ASP A 233 -22.10 -12.79 -7.63
N GLY A 234 -21.16 -13.11 -8.55
CA GLY A 234 -21.18 -12.62 -9.92
C GLY A 234 -20.99 -11.11 -10.07
N LYS A 235 -20.62 -10.40 -8.99
CA LYS A 235 -20.48 -8.92 -8.98
C LYS A 235 -19.08 -8.47 -9.38
N PHE A 236 -18.47 -9.12 -10.33
CA PHE A 236 -17.16 -8.77 -10.86
C PHE A 236 -17.07 -9.04 -12.36
N VAL A 237 -16.14 -8.36 -13.01
CA VAL A 237 -15.83 -8.61 -14.43
C VAL A 237 -15.02 -9.88 -14.54
N SER A 238 -15.58 -10.91 -15.19
CA SER A 238 -14.92 -12.19 -15.40
C SER A 238 -14.14 -12.22 -16.71
N ALA A 239 -12.86 -12.58 -16.62
CA ALA A 239 -11.98 -12.83 -17.77
C ALA A 239 -12.03 -14.31 -18.24
N LYS A 240 -12.79 -15.18 -17.56
CA LYS A 240 -12.83 -16.61 -17.87
C LYS A 240 -13.16 -16.88 -19.33
N GLY A 241 -12.26 -17.59 -20.02
CA GLY A 241 -12.40 -17.97 -21.42
C GLY A 241 -12.31 -16.81 -22.43
N LYS A 242 -11.93 -15.60 -21.99
CA LYS A 242 -11.83 -14.41 -22.84
C LYS A 242 -10.40 -14.13 -23.26
N ASN A 243 -10.23 -13.46 -24.40
CA ASN A 243 -8.98 -12.83 -24.77
C ASN A 243 -8.96 -11.43 -24.12
N VAL A 244 -7.96 -11.15 -23.31
CA VAL A 244 -7.84 -9.92 -22.53
C VAL A 244 -6.68 -9.10 -23.06
N VAL A 245 -6.91 -7.81 -23.29
CA VAL A 245 -5.85 -6.85 -23.62
C VAL A 245 -5.74 -5.87 -22.48
N ILE A 246 -4.51 -5.64 -22.01
CA ILE A 246 -4.19 -4.70 -20.95
C ILE A 246 -3.28 -3.61 -21.53
N ILE A 247 -3.68 -2.36 -21.36
CA ILE A 247 -2.93 -1.20 -21.83
C ILE A 247 -2.18 -0.58 -20.67
N GLY A 248 -0.86 -0.65 -20.73
CA GLY A 248 0.10 -0.18 -19.73
C GLY A 248 0.89 -1.30 -19.05
N GLY A 249 2.21 -1.15 -19.01
CA GLY A 249 3.18 -2.13 -18.48
C GLY A 249 3.56 -1.94 -17.02
N GLY A 250 2.99 -0.97 -16.32
CA GLY A 250 3.30 -0.72 -14.91
C GLY A 250 2.71 -1.76 -13.95
N ASP A 251 2.97 -1.60 -12.66
CA ASP A 251 2.51 -2.52 -11.59
C ASP A 251 1.01 -2.81 -11.64
N THR A 252 0.18 -1.78 -11.85
CA THR A 252 -1.27 -1.95 -11.95
C THR A 252 -1.66 -2.81 -13.15
N GLY A 253 -0.97 -2.65 -14.29
CA GLY A 253 -1.16 -3.50 -15.47
C GLY A 253 -0.80 -4.95 -15.17
N ASN A 254 0.34 -5.19 -14.53
CA ASN A 254 0.77 -6.53 -14.09
C ASN A 254 -0.23 -7.16 -13.11
N ASP A 255 -0.81 -6.38 -12.22
CA ASP A 255 -1.85 -6.84 -11.28
C ASP A 255 -3.12 -7.29 -12.04
N CYS A 256 -3.48 -6.58 -13.11
CA CYS A 256 -4.57 -6.97 -14.00
C CYS A 256 -4.23 -8.25 -14.78
N VAL A 257 -3.01 -8.39 -15.31
CA VAL A 257 -2.53 -9.63 -15.97
C VAL A 257 -2.69 -10.81 -15.04
N GLY A 258 -2.11 -10.72 -13.84
CA GLY A 258 -2.15 -11.80 -12.86
C GLY A 258 -3.57 -12.15 -12.42
N THR A 259 -4.46 -11.17 -12.31
CA THR A 259 -5.88 -11.38 -11.98
C THR A 259 -6.61 -12.06 -13.13
N ALA A 260 -6.43 -11.62 -14.37
CA ALA A 260 -7.08 -12.21 -15.55
C ALA A 260 -6.66 -13.69 -15.77
N ILE A 261 -5.38 -13.99 -15.59
CA ILE A 261 -4.86 -15.37 -15.68
C ILE A 261 -5.51 -16.25 -14.62
N ARG A 262 -5.61 -15.79 -13.36
CA ARG A 262 -6.24 -16.54 -12.26
C ARG A 262 -7.74 -16.74 -12.44
N GLN A 263 -8.40 -15.83 -13.14
CA GLN A 263 -9.80 -15.99 -13.52
C GLN A 263 -10.00 -16.99 -14.67
N GLY A 264 -8.93 -17.47 -15.33
CA GLY A 264 -8.98 -18.42 -16.43
C GLY A 264 -9.18 -17.76 -17.79
N ALA A 265 -8.54 -16.62 -18.04
CA ALA A 265 -8.50 -16.01 -19.37
C ALA A 265 -7.91 -16.97 -20.40
N LYS A 266 -8.45 -16.96 -21.65
CA LYS A 266 -7.92 -17.73 -22.77
C LYS A 266 -6.57 -17.21 -23.23
N SER A 267 -6.41 -15.90 -23.27
CA SER A 267 -5.14 -15.22 -23.52
C SER A 267 -5.11 -13.88 -22.80
N VAL A 268 -3.92 -13.42 -22.44
CA VAL A 268 -3.71 -12.07 -21.91
C VAL A 268 -2.55 -11.43 -22.69
N THR A 269 -2.83 -10.29 -23.30
CA THR A 269 -1.84 -9.49 -24.02
C THR A 269 -1.69 -8.14 -23.31
N GLN A 270 -0.46 -7.80 -22.93
CA GLN A 270 -0.15 -6.50 -22.33
C GLN A 270 0.57 -5.62 -23.36
N LEU A 271 0.08 -4.40 -23.54
CA LEU A 271 0.67 -3.40 -24.43
C LEU A 271 1.44 -2.38 -23.59
N GLU A 272 2.69 -2.17 -23.94
CA GLU A 272 3.59 -1.21 -23.30
C GLU A 272 4.21 -0.30 -24.36
N MET A 273 4.28 0.98 -24.05
CA MET A 273 4.88 1.97 -24.96
C MET A 273 6.41 2.06 -24.83
N MET A 274 6.97 1.55 -23.75
CA MET A 274 8.41 1.49 -23.54
C MET A 274 9.02 0.39 -24.43
N PRO A 275 10.32 0.49 -24.80
CA PRO A 275 11.00 -0.57 -25.52
C PRO A 275 10.90 -1.92 -24.80
N CYS A 276 10.98 -3.00 -25.59
CA CYS A 276 11.01 -4.35 -25.02
C CYS A 276 12.16 -4.47 -24.00
N PRO A 277 11.89 -5.00 -22.80
CA PRO A 277 12.93 -5.26 -21.83
C PRO A 277 14.03 -6.15 -22.42
N PRO A 278 15.30 -6.03 -21.98
CA PRO A 278 16.36 -6.95 -22.39
C PRO A 278 15.97 -8.39 -22.02
N THR A 279 16.46 -9.35 -22.81
CA THR A 279 16.18 -10.79 -22.62
C THR A 279 16.77 -11.33 -21.32
N GLU A 280 17.82 -10.69 -20.83
CA GLU A 280 18.43 -11.02 -19.54
C GLU A 280 18.16 -9.89 -18.55
N ARG A 281 17.81 -10.28 -17.34
CA ARG A 281 17.64 -9.34 -16.23
C ARG A 281 19.00 -8.76 -15.87
N ALA A 282 19.09 -7.45 -15.71
CA ALA A 282 20.33 -6.83 -15.23
C ALA A 282 20.72 -7.42 -13.85
N ALA A 283 22.01 -7.67 -13.65
CA ALA A 283 22.50 -8.32 -12.43
C ALA A 283 22.18 -7.54 -11.14
N ASN A 284 21.87 -6.25 -11.28
CA ASN A 284 21.53 -5.34 -10.19
C ASN A 284 20.02 -5.01 -10.10
N ASN A 285 19.18 -5.86 -10.66
CA ASN A 285 17.72 -5.69 -10.64
C ASN A 285 17.02 -6.90 -10.01
#